data_80ad251adbcdc9c7f0acb2449e53c430
#
_entry.id   80ad251adbcdc9c7f0acb2449e53c430
#
_cell.length_a   1.000
_cell.length_b   1.000
_cell.length_c   1.000
_cell.angle_alpha   90.00
_cell.angle_beta   90.00
_cell.angle_gamma   90.00
#
_symmetry.space_group_name_H-M   'P 1'
#
loop_
_entity.id
_entity.type
_entity.pdbx_description
1 polymer ?
#
loop_
_entity_poly.entity_id
_entity_poly.type
_entity_poly.pdbx_seq_one_letter_code
_entity_poly.pdbx_strand_id
1 'polypeptide(L)'
;MGDNRFQAFLLKYAEIGVKGKNRHIFEEALEKQVKVHLWRTGADFEVSRINGRIYCEARGNYVYEDVVEELKKIFGVVGICPVTHVQDKSIEGIREAAVKFVGENYEDRHFTFKVDTRRANKTYPLTSMEVDAEVGEALLDAYPEMKVDVHNPEVWLHIELREQVFMYSKIIKGVGGLPLGTNGKALLLLSGGFDSPVAGYMVSRRGVYLDAVYFNAPPYTSERAKQKVIDLAKVISAYTGTIRLHIINFTEIQMAIYEKCPHDELTIIMRRYMMRIAEHIARETKDCFGLVTGESIGQVASQTLKSLFTTDEAADFPVFRPLIGFDKQDIIDKAEEIGTADISILPYEDCCTIFVAKHPVTKPNLNIIKNSETRLDEVIDELLEKAYASDEIVEVKPG
;
A
#
# COMPACT_ATOMS: atom_id res chain seq x y z
N MET A 1 18.59 -6.19 -23.72
CA MET A 1 19.78 -5.70 -23.03
C MET A 1 19.30 -4.57 -22.15
N GLY A 2 19.42 -4.69 -20.82
CA GLY A 2 18.93 -3.65 -19.90
C GLY A 2 19.67 -2.34 -20.11
N ASP A 3 18.91 -1.27 -20.14
CA ASP A 3 19.45 0.10 -20.27
C ASP A 3 20.06 0.52 -18.91
N ASN A 4 21.33 0.24 -18.70
CA ASN A 4 22.09 0.58 -17.49
C ASN A 4 22.54 2.07 -17.46
N ARG A 5 21.74 2.98 -18.00
CA ARG A 5 22.08 4.43 -18.00
C ARG A 5 22.28 4.97 -16.60
N PHE A 6 21.54 4.47 -15.63
CA PHE A 6 21.66 4.89 -14.23
C PHE A 6 22.22 3.75 -13.39
N GLN A 7 23.28 4.03 -12.62
CA GLN A 7 23.90 3.05 -11.72
C GLN A 7 23.28 3.07 -10.33
N ALA A 8 22.45 4.05 -10.02
CA ALA A 8 21.87 4.20 -8.70
C ALA A 8 20.50 4.89 -8.70
N PHE A 9 19.77 4.70 -7.61
CA PHE A 9 18.51 5.38 -7.31
C PHE A 9 18.62 6.09 -5.95
N LEU A 10 18.08 7.32 -5.90
CA LEU A 10 17.91 8.07 -4.67
C LEU A 10 16.43 8.12 -4.32
N LEU A 11 16.04 7.51 -3.21
CA LEU A 11 14.64 7.43 -2.79
C LEU A 11 14.33 8.55 -1.79
N LYS A 12 13.30 9.31 -2.11
CA LYS A 12 12.77 10.39 -1.24
C LYS A 12 11.63 9.85 -0.38
N TYR A 13 11.57 10.27 0.88
CA TYR A 13 10.46 10.05 1.78
C TYR A 13 10.00 11.39 2.38
N ALA A 14 8.74 11.49 2.80
CA ALA A 14 8.16 12.71 3.35
C ALA A 14 7.86 12.60 4.85
N GLU A 15 6.83 11.84 5.23
CA GLU A 15 6.36 11.73 6.61
C GLU A 15 7.40 11.22 7.61
N ILE A 16 8.34 10.41 7.16
CA ILE A 16 9.45 9.93 8.00
C ILE A 16 10.30 11.10 8.50
N GLY A 17 10.45 12.14 7.68
CA GLY A 17 11.27 13.32 8.02
C GLY A 17 10.78 14.07 9.26
N VAL A 18 9.48 14.00 9.60
CA VAL A 18 8.87 14.71 10.74
C VAL A 18 8.74 13.85 12.00
N LYS A 19 9.24 12.60 12.01
CA LYS A 19 9.13 11.66 13.14
C LYS A 19 10.07 11.95 14.33
N GLY A 20 10.82 13.05 14.30
CA GLY A 20 11.68 13.50 15.39
C GLY A 20 12.69 12.41 15.83
N LYS A 21 12.74 12.13 17.12
CA LYS A 21 13.68 11.14 17.71
C LYS A 21 13.47 9.71 17.22
N ASN A 22 12.26 9.36 16.78
CA ASN A 22 11.92 8.01 16.30
C ASN A 22 12.23 7.80 14.81
N ARG A 23 12.72 8.81 14.12
CA ARG A 23 13.00 8.78 12.68
C ARG A 23 13.84 7.58 12.26
N HIS A 24 14.86 7.23 13.03
CA HIS A 24 15.75 6.10 12.74
C HIS A 24 15.01 4.76 12.60
N ILE A 25 13.93 4.52 13.39
CA ILE A 25 13.12 3.29 13.33
C ILE A 25 12.41 3.21 11.96
N PHE A 26 11.84 4.33 11.50
CA PHE A 26 11.16 4.39 10.21
C PHE A 26 12.13 4.27 9.03
N GLU A 27 13.30 4.90 9.13
CA GLU A 27 14.35 4.79 8.09
C GLU A 27 14.89 3.36 8.00
N GLU A 28 15.07 2.67 9.13
CA GLU A 28 15.49 1.28 9.16
C GLU A 28 14.45 0.33 8.56
N ALA A 29 13.18 0.54 8.91
CA ALA A 29 12.07 -0.22 8.32
C ALA A 29 11.98 0.01 6.81
N LEU A 30 12.15 1.25 6.35
CA LEU A 30 12.15 1.58 4.92
C LEU A 30 13.32 0.91 4.19
N GLU A 31 14.53 0.98 4.75
CA GLU A 31 15.73 0.34 4.18
C GLU A 31 15.52 -1.17 4.01
N LYS A 32 14.95 -1.84 5.02
CA LYS A 32 14.64 -3.27 4.96
C LYS A 32 13.65 -3.59 3.82
N GLN A 33 12.59 -2.79 3.68
CA GLN A 33 11.62 -2.97 2.60
C GLN A 33 12.26 -2.77 1.22
N VAL A 34 13.06 -1.71 1.06
CA VAL A 34 13.77 -1.45 -0.19
C VAL A 34 14.64 -2.64 -0.57
N LYS A 35 15.41 -3.21 0.37
CA LYS A 35 16.22 -4.42 0.13
C LYS A 35 15.38 -5.60 -0.33
N VAL A 36 14.22 -5.83 0.29
CA VAL A 36 13.32 -6.94 -0.09
C VAL A 36 12.75 -6.74 -1.49
N HIS A 37 12.29 -5.54 -1.84
CA HIS A 37 11.74 -5.25 -3.16
C HIS A 37 12.79 -5.34 -4.26
N LEU A 38 14.00 -4.81 -4.04
CA LEU A 38 15.09 -4.93 -5.00
C LEU A 38 15.53 -6.38 -5.18
N TRP A 39 15.59 -7.16 -4.10
CA TRP A 39 15.89 -8.60 -4.19
C TRP A 39 14.88 -9.36 -5.08
N ARG A 40 13.60 -9.00 -5.07
CA ARG A 40 12.58 -9.63 -5.93
C ARG A 40 12.83 -9.43 -7.42
N THR A 41 13.52 -8.36 -7.81
CA THR A 41 13.89 -8.13 -9.21
C THR A 41 15.03 -9.05 -9.70
N GLY A 42 15.65 -9.79 -8.78
CA GLY A 42 16.85 -10.60 -9.08
C GLY A 42 18.12 -9.76 -9.25
N ALA A 43 18.06 -8.44 -9.09
CA ALA A 43 19.18 -7.54 -9.22
C ALA A 43 19.93 -7.36 -7.89
N ASP A 44 21.25 -7.20 -7.97
CA ASP A 44 22.11 -6.96 -6.81
C ASP A 44 22.28 -5.45 -6.59
N PHE A 45 21.81 -4.98 -5.44
CA PHE A 45 21.89 -3.59 -5.02
C PHE A 45 22.46 -3.46 -3.62
N GLU A 46 23.41 -2.54 -3.45
CA GLU A 46 23.77 -2.04 -2.14
C GLU A 46 22.80 -0.92 -1.73
N VAL A 47 22.15 -1.09 -0.56
CA VAL A 47 21.18 -0.12 -0.04
C VAL A 47 21.73 0.50 1.24
N SER A 48 21.79 1.82 1.29
CA SER A 48 22.30 2.58 2.42
C SER A 48 21.44 3.80 2.75
N ARG A 49 21.52 4.25 4.00
CA ARG A 49 20.87 5.48 4.46
C ARG A 49 21.84 6.65 4.35
N ILE A 50 21.45 7.68 3.63
CA ILE A 50 22.20 8.92 3.54
C ILE A 50 21.28 10.09 3.94
N ASN A 51 21.68 10.87 4.89
CA ASN A 51 21.01 12.10 5.41
C ASN A 51 19.65 12.48 4.76
N GLY A 52 18.55 11.77 5.14
CA GLY A 52 17.20 12.06 4.65
C GLY A 52 16.83 11.40 3.32
N ARG A 53 17.58 10.37 2.89
CA ARG A 53 17.34 9.58 1.68
C ARG A 53 17.71 8.12 1.90
N ILE A 54 17.17 7.24 1.08
CA ILE A 54 17.70 5.90 0.86
C ILE A 54 18.44 5.90 -0.48
N TYR A 55 19.66 5.44 -0.50
CA TYR A 55 20.51 5.33 -1.68
C TYR A 55 20.64 3.85 -2.05
N CYS A 56 20.38 3.53 -3.32
CA CYS A 56 20.43 2.18 -3.85
C CYS A 56 21.40 2.16 -5.02
N GLU A 57 22.54 1.50 -4.88
CA GLU A 57 23.59 1.39 -5.90
C GLU A 57 23.60 -0.01 -6.50
N ALA A 58 23.49 -0.09 -7.82
CA ALA A 58 23.55 -1.37 -8.54
C ALA A 58 24.98 -1.92 -8.53
N ARG A 59 25.11 -3.20 -8.17
CA ARG A 59 26.39 -3.93 -8.19
C ARG A 59 26.61 -4.74 -9.47
N GLY A 60 25.60 -4.74 -10.35
CA GLY A 60 25.63 -5.48 -11.60
C GLY A 60 24.56 -5.00 -12.58
N ASN A 61 24.31 -5.80 -13.61
CA ASN A 61 23.27 -5.51 -14.59
C ASN A 61 21.88 -5.71 -13.99
N TYR A 62 20.93 -4.90 -14.38
CA TYR A 62 19.53 -4.99 -13.96
C TYR A 62 18.59 -4.51 -15.07
N VAL A 63 17.30 -4.81 -14.95
CA VAL A 63 16.25 -4.29 -15.83
C VAL A 63 15.65 -3.06 -15.14
N TYR A 64 15.81 -1.90 -15.77
CA TYR A 64 15.43 -0.60 -15.21
C TYR A 64 13.93 -0.54 -14.85
N GLU A 65 13.09 -1.01 -15.75
CA GLU A 65 11.64 -1.01 -15.62
C GLU A 65 11.19 -1.87 -14.42
N ASP A 66 11.75 -3.06 -14.27
CA ASP A 66 11.41 -3.97 -13.16
C ASP A 66 11.77 -3.36 -11.81
N VAL A 67 12.94 -2.74 -11.71
CA VAL A 67 13.41 -2.07 -10.50
C VAL A 67 12.50 -0.89 -10.16
N VAL A 68 12.15 -0.05 -11.14
CA VAL A 68 11.27 1.10 -10.92
C VAL A 68 9.88 0.65 -10.49
N GLU A 69 9.30 -0.37 -11.13
CA GLU A 69 7.99 -0.89 -10.77
C GLU A 69 7.97 -1.51 -9.35
N GLU A 70 9.03 -2.18 -8.93
CA GLU A 70 9.13 -2.66 -7.55
C GLU A 70 9.32 -1.51 -6.54
N LEU A 71 10.14 -0.51 -6.84
CA LEU A 71 10.33 0.64 -5.97
C LEU A 71 9.05 1.48 -5.81
N LYS A 72 8.18 1.54 -6.83
CA LYS A 72 6.87 2.21 -6.77
C LYS A 72 5.93 1.58 -5.75
N LYS A 73 6.07 0.29 -5.43
CA LYS A 73 5.19 -0.43 -4.49
C LYS A 73 5.54 -0.18 -3.02
N ILE A 74 6.67 0.47 -2.72
CA ILE A 74 7.20 0.60 -1.36
C ILE A 74 6.50 1.74 -0.59
N PHE A 75 5.77 1.39 0.46
CA PHE A 75 5.20 2.38 1.36
C PHE A 75 6.31 3.16 2.09
N GLY A 76 6.16 4.48 2.11
CA GLY A 76 7.15 5.42 2.63
C GLY A 76 7.94 6.15 1.54
N VAL A 77 8.07 5.60 0.34
CA VAL A 77 8.74 6.24 -0.80
C VAL A 77 7.77 7.19 -1.51
N VAL A 78 8.13 8.47 -1.59
CA VAL A 78 7.34 9.50 -2.31
C VAL A 78 7.95 9.87 -3.64
N GLY A 79 9.24 9.61 -3.85
CA GLY A 79 9.95 9.90 -5.09
C GLY A 79 11.12 8.98 -5.31
N ILE A 80 11.23 8.47 -6.52
CA ILE A 80 12.30 7.60 -6.99
C ILE A 80 13.08 8.41 -8.02
N CYS A 81 14.34 8.72 -7.72
CA CYS A 81 15.21 9.50 -8.58
C CYS A 81 16.32 8.61 -9.12
N PRO A 82 16.29 8.23 -10.42
CA PRO A 82 17.48 7.66 -11.07
C PRO A 82 18.60 8.71 -11.06
N VAL A 83 19.74 8.38 -10.47
CA VAL A 83 20.80 9.37 -10.23
C VAL A 83 22.13 8.99 -10.87
N THR A 84 22.88 10.02 -11.28
CA THR A 84 24.29 9.91 -11.58
C THR A 84 25.09 10.41 -10.37
N HIS A 85 26.05 9.63 -9.92
CA HIS A 85 26.99 10.01 -8.85
C HIS A 85 28.13 10.83 -9.46
N VAL A 86 28.32 12.05 -8.97
CA VAL A 86 29.39 12.95 -9.41
C VAL A 86 30.61 12.73 -8.50
N GLN A 87 31.71 12.23 -9.05
CA GLN A 87 32.90 11.86 -8.30
C GLN A 87 33.70 13.10 -7.86
N ASP A 88 33.95 14.04 -8.77
CA ASP A 88 34.62 15.30 -8.47
C ASP A 88 33.58 16.31 -7.93
N LYS A 89 33.78 16.70 -6.67
CA LYS A 89 32.91 17.64 -5.95
C LYS A 89 33.28 19.10 -6.14
N SER A 90 34.34 19.39 -6.90
CA SER A 90 34.67 20.75 -7.29
C SER A 90 33.57 21.34 -8.17
N ILE A 91 33.52 22.66 -8.28
CA ILE A 91 32.49 23.27 -9.17
C ILE A 91 32.77 22.91 -10.63
N GLU A 92 34.04 22.81 -11.00
CA GLU A 92 34.48 22.37 -12.32
C GLU A 92 34.01 20.96 -12.63
N GLY A 93 34.21 20.00 -11.69
CA GLY A 93 33.75 18.62 -11.84
C GLY A 93 32.21 18.52 -11.92
N ILE A 94 31.46 19.35 -11.17
CA ILE A 94 30.00 19.40 -11.24
C ILE A 94 29.52 19.96 -12.60
N ARG A 95 30.19 21.02 -13.12
CA ARG A 95 29.91 21.59 -14.45
C ARG A 95 30.11 20.55 -15.57
N GLU A 96 31.27 19.86 -15.56
CA GLU A 96 31.56 18.79 -16.53
C GLU A 96 30.58 17.64 -16.45
N ALA A 97 30.23 17.21 -15.22
CA ALA A 97 29.24 16.16 -15.01
C ALA A 97 27.84 16.56 -15.51
N ALA A 98 27.43 17.82 -15.36
CA ALA A 98 26.16 18.33 -15.86
C ALA A 98 26.10 18.33 -17.38
N VAL A 99 27.14 18.77 -18.04
CA VAL A 99 27.23 18.73 -19.52
C VAL A 99 27.16 17.28 -20.01
N LYS A 100 27.94 16.39 -19.41
CA LYS A 100 27.89 14.96 -19.72
C LYS A 100 26.50 14.36 -19.48
N PHE A 101 25.88 14.64 -18.33
CA PHE A 101 24.55 14.14 -17.97
C PHE A 101 23.50 14.54 -19.02
N VAL A 102 23.47 15.81 -19.42
CA VAL A 102 22.54 16.29 -20.45
C VAL A 102 22.82 15.64 -21.79
N GLY A 103 24.11 15.52 -22.17
CA GLY A 103 24.52 14.87 -23.41
C GLY A 103 24.09 13.41 -23.53
N GLU A 104 24.16 12.67 -22.41
CA GLU A 104 23.83 11.24 -22.38
C GLU A 104 22.32 10.96 -22.26
N ASN A 105 21.55 11.87 -21.64
CA ASN A 105 20.13 11.63 -21.34
C ASN A 105 19.16 12.31 -22.29
N TYR A 106 19.61 13.28 -23.12
CA TYR A 106 18.75 14.03 -24.02
C TYR A 106 19.36 14.09 -25.41
N GLU A 107 18.74 13.45 -26.40
CA GLU A 107 19.13 13.52 -27.81
C GLU A 107 18.73 14.87 -28.42
N ASP A 108 17.48 15.29 -28.25
CA ASP A 108 17.00 16.63 -28.55
C ASP A 108 17.18 17.55 -27.34
N ARG A 109 17.84 18.70 -27.55
CA ARG A 109 18.15 19.68 -26.50
C ARG A 109 17.44 21.03 -26.73
N HIS A 110 16.46 21.08 -27.61
CA HIS A 110 15.61 22.25 -27.82
C HIS A 110 14.54 22.34 -26.73
N PHE A 111 14.93 22.46 -25.47
CA PHE A 111 14.03 22.59 -24.33
C PHE A 111 14.45 23.71 -23.38
N THR A 112 13.51 24.11 -22.52
CA THR A 112 13.77 25.03 -21.43
C THR A 112 14.19 24.25 -20.17
N PHE A 113 15.17 24.77 -19.43
CA PHE A 113 15.68 24.10 -18.25
C PHE A 113 15.88 25.03 -17.05
N LYS A 114 15.97 24.43 -15.87
CA LYS A 114 16.38 25.04 -14.62
C LYS A 114 17.30 24.11 -13.87
N VAL A 115 18.34 24.65 -13.26
CA VAL A 115 19.15 23.97 -12.26
C VAL A 115 18.57 24.25 -10.87
N ASP A 116 18.46 23.23 -10.01
CA ASP A 116 17.94 23.33 -8.63
C ASP A 116 18.90 22.59 -7.68
N THR A 117 19.84 23.32 -7.10
CA THR A 117 20.84 22.77 -6.19
C THR A 117 20.36 22.79 -4.75
N ARG A 118 20.40 21.63 -4.11
CA ARG A 118 20.10 21.46 -2.68
C ARG A 118 21.37 21.09 -1.91
N ARG A 119 21.76 21.97 -0.97
CA ARG A 119 22.91 21.74 -0.12
C ARG A 119 22.46 21.17 1.24
N ALA A 120 22.75 19.91 1.51
CA ALA A 120 22.72 19.34 2.86
C ALA A 120 24.01 19.71 3.63
N ASN A 121 25.14 19.80 2.94
CA ASN A 121 26.40 20.29 3.50
C ASN A 121 26.53 21.82 3.32
N LYS A 122 26.41 22.57 4.40
CA LYS A 122 26.52 24.04 4.38
C LYS A 122 27.94 24.55 4.31
N THR A 123 28.94 23.66 4.44
CA THR A 123 30.38 24.04 4.33
C THR A 123 30.90 24.07 2.90
N TYR A 124 30.07 23.68 1.91
CA TYR A 124 30.46 23.81 0.51
C TYR A 124 30.70 25.29 0.15
N PRO A 125 31.79 25.63 -0.57
CA PRO A 125 32.23 27.03 -0.76
C PRO A 125 31.17 27.94 -1.41
N LEU A 126 30.41 27.41 -2.38
CA LEU A 126 29.39 28.17 -3.10
C LEU A 126 28.00 27.97 -2.49
N THR A 127 27.14 28.99 -2.62
CA THR A 127 25.73 28.91 -2.32
C THR A 127 24.99 28.04 -3.37
N SER A 128 23.76 27.60 -3.08
CA SER A 128 22.97 26.87 -4.09
C SER A 128 22.75 27.68 -5.36
N MET A 129 22.46 28.97 -5.22
CA MET A 129 22.24 29.86 -6.35
C MET A 129 23.51 30.09 -7.20
N GLU A 130 24.70 30.15 -6.56
CA GLU A 130 25.95 30.24 -7.29
C GLU A 130 26.23 28.95 -8.08
N VAL A 131 26.00 27.78 -7.48
CA VAL A 131 26.12 26.50 -8.20
C VAL A 131 25.13 26.41 -9.36
N ASP A 132 23.88 26.87 -9.16
CA ASP A 132 22.86 26.89 -10.21
C ASP A 132 23.31 27.78 -11.40
N ALA A 133 23.91 28.92 -11.11
CA ALA A 133 24.41 29.84 -12.14
C ALA A 133 25.60 29.24 -12.92
N GLU A 134 26.61 28.72 -12.20
CA GLU A 134 27.80 28.11 -12.78
C GLU A 134 27.46 26.90 -13.68
N VAL A 135 26.57 26.03 -13.21
CA VAL A 135 26.13 24.88 -14.00
C VAL A 135 25.26 25.32 -15.18
N GLY A 136 24.36 26.30 -14.95
CA GLY A 136 23.53 26.85 -16.01
C GLY A 136 24.36 27.46 -17.15
N GLU A 137 25.42 28.23 -16.83
CA GLU A 137 26.37 28.77 -17.80
C GLU A 137 27.06 27.64 -18.59
N ALA A 138 27.63 26.64 -17.90
CA ALA A 138 28.29 25.52 -18.55
C ALA A 138 27.39 24.75 -19.53
N LEU A 139 26.09 24.60 -19.19
CA LEU A 139 25.11 23.96 -20.08
C LEU A 139 24.79 24.82 -21.31
N LEU A 140 24.65 26.14 -21.17
CA LEU A 140 24.40 27.04 -22.28
C LEU A 140 25.62 27.16 -23.22
N ASP A 141 26.83 27.12 -22.68
CA ASP A 141 28.08 27.10 -23.47
C ASP A 141 28.20 25.81 -24.31
N ALA A 142 27.86 24.67 -23.70
CA ALA A 142 27.95 23.37 -24.37
C ALA A 142 26.80 23.10 -25.34
N TYR A 143 25.61 23.61 -25.02
CA TYR A 143 24.37 23.37 -25.76
C TYR A 143 23.59 24.69 -26.00
N PRO A 144 23.99 25.50 -26.99
CA PRO A 144 23.41 26.82 -27.23
C PRO A 144 21.92 26.80 -27.66
N GLU A 145 21.39 25.63 -28.05
CA GLU A 145 19.97 25.41 -28.38
C GLU A 145 19.08 25.38 -27.15
N MET A 146 19.63 25.13 -25.94
CA MET A 146 18.90 25.15 -24.67
C MET A 146 18.58 26.58 -24.23
N LYS A 147 17.52 26.75 -23.43
CA LYS A 147 17.13 28.04 -22.85
C LYS A 147 16.80 27.90 -21.36
N VAL A 148 17.16 28.91 -20.58
CA VAL A 148 16.82 28.94 -19.15
C VAL A 148 15.38 29.45 -18.98
N ASP A 149 14.57 28.69 -18.23
CA ASP A 149 13.29 29.14 -17.70
C ASP A 149 13.18 28.75 -16.22
N VAL A 150 13.28 29.75 -15.33
CA VAL A 150 13.25 29.54 -13.88
C VAL A 150 11.84 29.34 -13.33
N HIS A 151 10.79 29.60 -14.11
CA HIS A 151 9.40 29.54 -13.68
C HIS A 151 8.69 28.27 -14.15
N ASN A 152 8.78 27.94 -15.45
CA ASN A 152 8.12 26.79 -16.05
C ASN A 152 9.08 25.98 -16.94
N PRO A 153 10.19 25.44 -16.39
CA PRO A 153 11.13 24.66 -17.19
C PRO A 153 10.54 23.32 -17.60
N GLU A 154 10.86 22.88 -18.81
CA GLU A 154 10.53 21.52 -19.27
C GLU A 154 11.41 20.47 -18.59
N VAL A 155 12.68 20.83 -18.30
CA VAL A 155 13.64 19.96 -17.62
C VAL A 155 14.16 20.64 -16.35
N TRP A 156 14.01 19.95 -15.22
CA TRP A 156 14.63 20.34 -13.94
C TRP A 156 15.86 19.48 -13.68
N LEU A 157 17.03 20.09 -13.73
CA LEU A 157 18.26 19.43 -13.35
C LEU A 157 18.50 19.63 -11.85
N HIS A 158 18.30 18.60 -11.07
CA HIS A 158 18.51 18.61 -9.63
C HIS A 158 19.94 18.20 -9.29
N ILE A 159 20.59 18.96 -8.41
CA ILE A 159 21.91 18.67 -7.86
C ILE A 159 21.79 18.61 -6.34
N GLU A 160 22.03 17.44 -5.74
CA GLU A 160 22.07 17.30 -4.27
C GLU A 160 23.53 17.26 -3.80
N LEU A 161 24.00 18.36 -3.18
CA LEU A 161 25.31 18.46 -2.54
C LEU A 161 25.23 17.96 -1.10
N ARG A 162 25.70 16.74 -0.90
CA ARG A 162 25.77 16.03 0.38
C ARG A 162 27.22 15.64 0.70
N GLU A 163 27.44 14.56 1.43
CA GLU A 163 28.75 13.90 1.50
C GLU A 163 29.20 13.41 0.12
N GLN A 164 28.26 13.00 -0.69
CA GLN A 164 28.37 12.68 -2.11
C GLN A 164 27.54 13.68 -2.92
N VAL A 165 27.84 13.83 -4.20
CA VAL A 165 27.10 14.70 -5.11
C VAL A 165 26.29 13.85 -6.07
N PHE A 166 24.97 14.10 -6.14
CA PHE A 166 24.04 13.40 -7.00
C PHE A 166 23.36 14.35 -7.97
N MET A 167 23.21 13.89 -9.21
CA MET A 167 22.56 14.64 -10.28
C MET A 167 21.43 13.79 -10.88
N TYR A 168 20.25 14.39 -11.09
CA TYR A 168 19.09 13.74 -11.70
C TYR A 168 18.10 14.78 -12.27
N SER A 169 17.32 14.37 -13.26
CA SER A 169 16.26 15.20 -13.85
C SER A 169 14.86 14.57 -13.73
N LYS A 170 14.79 13.29 -13.36
CA LYS A 170 13.51 12.59 -13.18
C LYS A 170 13.22 12.35 -11.71
N ILE A 171 11.93 12.55 -11.34
CA ILE A 171 11.38 12.16 -10.05
C ILE A 171 10.13 11.34 -10.33
N ILE A 172 10.27 10.03 -10.25
CA ILE A 172 9.15 9.11 -10.45
C ILE A 172 8.36 9.06 -9.13
N LYS A 173 7.04 9.24 -9.22
CA LYS A 173 6.16 9.25 -8.05
C LYS A 173 6.07 7.87 -7.43
N GLY A 174 6.30 7.78 -6.12
CA GLY A 174 6.05 6.60 -5.30
C GLY A 174 4.71 6.70 -4.56
N VAL A 175 4.29 5.62 -3.92
CA VAL A 175 2.99 5.51 -3.21
C VAL A 175 2.92 6.31 -1.90
N GLY A 176 4.05 6.71 -1.35
CA GLY A 176 4.10 7.46 -0.08
C GLY A 176 3.66 6.64 1.14
N GLY A 177 3.19 7.33 2.18
CA GLY A 177 2.77 6.69 3.42
C GLY A 177 3.91 6.45 4.42
N LEU A 178 3.80 5.38 5.21
CA LEU A 178 4.76 4.97 6.23
C LEU A 178 5.26 3.54 5.95
N PRO A 179 6.50 3.21 6.29
CA PRO A 179 7.05 1.87 6.12
C PRO A 179 6.26 0.82 6.91
N LEU A 180 6.05 -0.35 6.31
CA LEU A 180 5.34 -1.47 6.92
C LEU A 180 5.98 -1.89 8.25
N GLY A 181 5.13 -2.34 9.18
CA GLY A 181 5.53 -2.82 10.49
C GLY A 181 5.85 -1.74 11.50
N THR A 182 5.77 -0.45 11.11
CA THR A 182 5.99 0.66 12.06
C THR A 182 4.78 0.95 12.95
N ASN A 183 3.60 0.36 12.65
CA ASN A 183 2.35 0.55 13.40
C ASN A 183 1.63 -0.78 13.71
N GLY A 184 2.38 -1.85 13.95
CA GLY A 184 1.80 -3.14 14.34
C GLY A 184 1.10 -3.87 13.19
N LYS A 185 0.10 -4.71 13.54
CA LYS A 185 -0.65 -5.56 12.62
C LYS A 185 -2.17 -5.38 12.83
N ALA A 186 -2.96 -5.62 11.79
CA ALA A 186 -4.41 -5.71 11.84
C ALA A 186 -4.90 -6.91 11.02
N LEU A 187 -6.11 -7.39 11.31
CA LEU A 187 -6.77 -8.45 10.56
C LEU A 187 -7.80 -7.84 9.61
N LEU A 188 -7.62 -8.10 8.32
CA LEU A 188 -8.52 -7.65 7.26
C LEU A 188 -9.62 -8.67 7.03
N LEU A 189 -10.89 -8.25 7.12
CA LEU A 189 -12.01 -9.06 6.61
C LEU A 189 -12.03 -8.91 5.08
N LEU A 190 -11.41 -9.89 4.41
CA LEU A 190 -11.21 -9.88 2.96
C LEU A 190 -12.37 -10.59 2.26
N SER A 191 -12.89 -10.00 1.22
CA SER A 191 -13.95 -10.55 0.36
C SER A 191 -13.55 -10.48 -1.12
N GLY A 192 -14.33 -11.07 -2.01
CA GLY A 192 -14.12 -11.01 -3.45
C GLY A 192 -14.53 -9.69 -4.12
N GLY A 193 -15.02 -8.70 -3.35
CA GLY A 193 -15.42 -7.39 -3.86
C GLY A 193 -14.28 -6.41 -4.02
N PHE A 194 -14.60 -5.20 -4.50
CA PHE A 194 -13.64 -4.10 -4.69
C PHE A 194 -13.15 -3.50 -3.37
N ASP A 195 -14.02 -3.44 -2.37
CA ASP A 195 -13.86 -2.57 -1.21
C ASP A 195 -12.79 -3.09 -0.22
N SER A 196 -12.83 -4.37 0.14
CA SER A 196 -11.92 -4.91 1.15
C SER A 196 -10.45 -4.94 0.73
N PRO A 197 -10.07 -5.26 -0.54
CA PRO A 197 -8.69 -5.14 -0.98
C PRO A 197 -8.15 -3.71 -0.89
N VAL A 198 -8.96 -2.73 -1.31
CA VAL A 198 -8.61 -1.31 -1.23
C VAL A 198 -8.45 -0.86 0.22
N ALA A 199 -9.35 -1.29 1.11
CA ALA A 199 -9.24 -1.00 2.53
C ALA A 199 -7.95 -1.54 3.15
N GLY A 200 -7.59 -2.78 2.83
CA GLY A 200 -6.34 -3.40 3.27
C GLY A 200 -5.11 -2.61 2.80
N TYR A 201 -5.05 -2.26 1.52
CA TYR A 201 -3.98 -1.42 0.97
C TYR A 201 -3.87 -0.08 1.70
N MET A 202 -4.99 0.62 1.93
CA MET A 202 -4.99 1.94 2.57
C MET A 202 -4.49 1.90 4.01
N VAL A 203 -4.86 0.87 4.79
CA VAL A 203 -4.37 0.70 6.16
C VAL A 203 -2.88 0.33 6.15
N SER A 204 -2.44 -0.56 5.26
CA SER A 204 -1.04 -0.93 5.14
C SER A 204 -0.15 0.24 4.75
N ARG A 205 -0.64 1.15 3.92
CA ARG A 205 0.05 2.41 3.59
C ARG A 205 0.32 3.29 4.82
N ARG A 206 -0.33 3.02 5.97
CA ARG A 206 -0.05 3.67 7.25
C ARG A 206 0.94 2.91 8.12
N GLY A 207 1.65 1.93 7.54
CA GLY A 207 2.70 1.16 8.22
C GLY A 207 2.19 -0.06 8.99
N VAL A 208 0.96 -0.51 8.72
CA VAL A 208 0.33 -1.66 9.38
C VAL A 208 0.54 -2.92 8.55
N TYR A 209 1.07 -4.00 9.14
CA TYR A 209 1.02 -5.31 8.53
C TYR A 209 -0.39 -5.87 8.52
N LEU A 210 -0.70 -6.72 7.54
CA LEU A 210 -1.99 -7.40 7.46
C LEU A 210 -1.82 -8.91 7.54
N ASP A 211 -2.70 -9.54 8.32
CA ASP A 211 -3.25 -10.86 8.05
C ASP A 211 -4.70 -10.66 7.57
N ALA A 212 -5.33 -11.68 6.99
CA ALA A 212 -6.68 -11.56 6.46
C ALA A 212 -7.54 -12.75 6.85
N VAL A 213 -8.85 -12.56 6.96
CA VAL A 213 -9.83 -13.62 7.11
C VAL A 213 -10.86 -13.56 5.99
N TYR A 214 -11.15 -14.71 5.40
CA TYR A 214 -12.20 -14.93 4.42
C TYR A 214 -13.21 -15.94 4.95
N PHE A 215 -14.50 -15.61 4.87
CA PHE A 215 -15.59 -16.49 5.25
C PHE A 215 -16.10 -17.23 4.03
N ASN A 216 -15.85 -18.54 4.00
CA ASN A 216 -16.28 -19.44 2.96
C ASN A 216 -17.54 -20.20 3.38
N ALA A 217 -18.46 -20.47 2.48
CA ALA A 217 -19.70 -21.18 2.79
C ALA A 217 -20.01 -22.30 1.77
N PRO A 218 -19.18 -23.37 1.69
CA PRO A 218 -19.47 -24.49 0.78
C PRO A 218 -20.72 -25.25 1.22
N PRO A 219 -21.57 -25.78 0.29
CA PRO A 219 -21.41 -25.75 -1.17
C PRO A 219 -21.97 -24.47 -1.83
N TYR A 220 -22.43 -23.49 -1.06
CA TYR A 220 -23.06 -22.27 -1.58
C TYR A 220 -22.07 -21.29 -2.21
N THR A 221 -20.84 -21.21 -1.69
CA THR A 221 -19.74 -20.53 -2.36
C THR A 221 -18.90 -21.53 -3.14
N SER A 222 -18.45 -21.13 -4.33
CA SER A 222 -17.65 -21.99 -5.20
C SER A 222 -16.16 -21.93 -4.85
N GLU A 223 -15.39 -22.96 -5.24
CA GLU A 223 -13.92 -22.93 -5.18
C GLU A 223 -13.33 -21.77 -5.99
N ARG A 224 -14.02 -21.30 -7.03
CA ARG A 224 -13.63 -20.12 -7.81
C ARG A 224 -13.76 -18.83 -7.00
N ALA A 225 -14.75 -18.73 -6.11
CA ALA A 225 -14.88 -17.60 -5.20
C ALA A 225 -13.72 -17.57 -4.19
N LYS A 226 -13.36 -18.73 -3.62
CA LYS A 226 -12.18 -18.88 -2.76
C LYS A 226 -10.89 -18.49 -3.50
N GLN A 227 -10.68 -19.00 -4.72
CA GLN A 227 -9.50 -18.68 -5.53
C GLN A 227 -9.43 -17.18 -5.85
N LYS A 228 -10.55 -16.54 -6.18
CA LYS A 228 -10.65 -15.09 -6.40
C LYS A 228 -10.12 -14.29 -5.21
N VAL A 229 -10.46 -14.68 -3.99
CA VAL A 229 -9.99 -14.01 -2.77
C VAL A 229 -8.48 -14.24 -2.56
N ILE A 230 -7.97 -15.45 -2.83
CA ILE A 230 -6.54 -15.74 -2.79
C ILE A 230 -5.79 -14.87 -3.82
N ASP A 231 -6.33 -14.73 -5.03
CA ASP A 231 -5.71 -13.91 -6.09
C ASP A 231 -5.71 -12.41 -5.70
N LEU A 232 -6.78 -11.90 -5.09
CA LEU A 232 -6.81 -10.54 -4.53
C LEU A 232 -5.77 -10.35 -3.43
N ALA A 233 -5.67 -11.30 -2.50
CA ALA A 233 -4.64 -11.28 -1.45
C ALA A 233 -3.24 -11.27 -2.07
N LYS A 234 -3.01 -12.00 -3.18
CA LYS A 234 -1.73 -12.02 -3.89
C LYS A 234 -1.38 -10.65 -4.48
N VAL A 235 -2.32 -9.96 -5.11
CA VAL A 235 -2.09 -8.60 -5.62
C VAL A 235 -1.73 -7.65 -4.48
N ILE A 236 -2.48 -7.69 -3.36
CA ILE A 236 -2.20 -6.82 -2.22
C ILE A 236 -0.84 -7.16 -1.59
N SER A 237 -0.47 -8.44 -1.52
CA SER A 237 0.79 -8.88 -0.92
C SER A 237 2.02 -8.28 -1.60
N ALA A 238 1.93 -7.88 -2.87
CA ALA A 238 2.99 -7.16 -3.56
C ALA A 238 3.39 -5.86 -2.84
N TYR A 239 2.43 -5.21 -2.18
CA TYR A 239 2.64 -3.98 -1.39
C TYR A 239 2.86 -4.25 0.10
N THR A 240 2.12 -5.22 0.67
CA THR A 240 2.02 -5.43 2.12
C THR A 240 2.94 -6.52 2.66
N GLY A 241 3.66 -7.21 1.76
CA GLY A 241 4.41 -8.41 2.13
C GLY A 241 3.49 -9.63 2.27
N THR A 242 4.01 -10.72 2.83
CA THR A 242 3.25 -11.96 3.02
C THR A 242 2.02 -11.74 3.88
N ILE A 243 0.87 -12.24 3.41
CA ILE A 243 -0.42 -12.22 4.12
C ILE A 243 -0.75 -13.65 4.53
N ARG A 244 -1.03 -13.90 5.80
CA ARG A 244 -1.66 -15.13 6.26
C ARG A 244 -3.16 -14.96 6.08
N LEU A 245 -3.72 -15.69 5.13
CA LEU A 245 -5.14 -15.69 4.83
C LEU A 245 -5.80 -16.86 5.56
N HIS A 246 -6.61 -16.56 6.57
CA HIS A 246 -7.46 -17.49 7.31
C HIS A 246 -8.74 -17.73 6.51
N ILE A 247 -9.06 -18.97 6.19
CA ILE A 247 -10.27 -19.36 5.45
C ILE A 247 -11.16 -20.15 6.40
N ILE A 248 -12.25 -19.52 6.82
CA ILE A 248 -13.17 -20.06 7.81
C ILE A 248 -14.42 -20.61 7.13
N ASN A 249 -14.79 -21.85 7.43
CA ASN A 249 -16.08 -22.40 7.01
C ASN A 249 -17.21 -21.81 7.86
N PHE A 250 -18.01 -20.95 7.25
CA PHE A 250 -19.10 -20.24 7.92
C PHE A 250 -20.49 -20.87 7.65
N THR A 251 -20.54 -21.98 6.92
CA THR A 251 -21.80 -22.59 6.43
C THR A 251 -22.77 -22.93 7.54
N GLU A 252 -22.34 -23.65 8.57
CA GLU A 252 -23.24 -24.12 9.63
C GLU A 252 -23.81 -22.94 10.45
N ILE A 253 -22.99 -21.94 10.74
CA ILE A 253 -23.43 -20.72 11.42
C ILE A 253 -24.44 -19.97 10.55
N GLN A 254 -24.15 -19.81 9.26
CA GLN A 254 -25.05 -19.13 8.32
C GLN A 254 -26.40 -19.84 8.20
N MET A 255 -26.41 -21.16 8.13
CA MET A 255 -27.65 -21.97 8.10
C MET A 255 -28.44 -21.85 9.39
N ALA A 256 -27.78 -21.92 10.55
CA ALA A 256 -28.44 -21.76 11.85
C ALA A 256 -29.10 -20.36 11.98
N ILE A 257 -28.42 -19.31 11.52
CA ILE A 257 -28.95 -17.95 11.48
C ILE A 257 -30.19 -17.91 10.56
N TYR A 258 -30.09 -18.49 9.35
CA TYR A 258 -31.18 -18.52 8.38
C TYR A 258 -32.44 -19.24 8.92
N GLU A 259 -32.23 -20.36 9.62
CA GLU A 259 -33.36 -21.19 10.13
C GLU A 259 -34.00 -20.61 11.39
N LYS A 260 -33.21 -19.97 12.27
CA LYS A 260 -33.68 -19.59 13.61
C LYS A 260 -33.95 -18.10 13.79
N CYS A 261 -33.32 -17.23 12.98
CA CYS A 261 -33.42 -15.78 13.16
C CYS A 261 -34.37 -15.11 12.14
N PRO A 262 -34.90 -13.90 12.43
CA PRO A 262 -35.69 -13.15 11.48
C PRO A 262 -34.95 -12.86 10.18
N HIS A 263 -35.60 -13.10 9.04
CA HIS A 263 -34.92 -13.03 7.74
C HIS A 263 -34.44 -11.61 7.37
N ASP A 264 -35.13 -10.57 7.80
CA ASP A 264 -34.75 -9.18 7.57
C ASP A 264 -33.50 -8.76 8.39
N GLU A 265 -33.13 -9.50 9.45
CA GLU A 265 -31.99 -9.27 10.33
C GLU A 265 -30.75 -10.11 9.95
N LEU A 266 -30.87 -11.09 9.05
CA LEU A 266 -29.84 -12.09 8.74
C LEU A 266 -28.46 -11.46 8.49
N THR A 267 -28.39 -10.47 7.61
CA THR A 267 -27.12 -9.84 7.23
C THR A 267 -26.44 -9.20 8.43
N ILE A 268 -27.18 -8.55 9.33
CA ILE A 268 -26.62 -7.92 10.52
C ILE A 268 -26.11 -8.98 11.50
N ILE A 269 -26.89 -10.02 11.76
CA ILE A 269 -26.50 -11.11 12.68
C ILE A 269 -25.27 -11.85 12.13
N MET A 270 -25.25 -12.21 10.83
CA MET A 270 -24.08 -12.83 10.20
C MET A 270 -22.83 -11.98 10.38
N ARG A 271 -22.91 -10.67 10.11
CA ARG A 271 -21.77 -9.75 10.27
C ARG A 271 -21.29 -9.67 11.72
N ARG A 272 -22.18 -9.72 12.69
CA ARG A 272 -21.80 -9.74 14.10
C ARG A 272 -21.00 -11.01 14.45
N TYR A 273 -21.40 -12.18 13.95
CA TYR A 273 -20.60 -13.40 14.14
C TYR A 273 -19.28 -13.38 13.38
N MET A 274 -19.25 -12.82 12.17
CA MET A 274 -18.00 -12.61 11.43
C MET A 274 -17.02 -11.73 12.22
N MET A 275 -17.50 -10.66 12.86
CA MET A 275 -16.68 -9.79 13.70
C MET A 275 -16.13 -10.53 14.93
N ARG A 276 -16.95 -11.33 15.62
CA ARG A 276 -16.50 -12.16 16.77
C ARG A 276 -15.43 -13.16 16.36
N ILE A 277 -15.61 -13.84 15.24
CA ILE A 277 -14.64 -14.80 14.72
C ILE A 277 -13.33 -14.07 14.30
N ALA A 278 -13.46 -12.96 13.60
CA ALA A 278 -12.31 -12.16 13.21
C ALA A 278 -11.52 -11.65 14.43
N GLU A 279 -12.21 -11.19 15.47
CA GLU A 279 -11.56 -10.77 16.71
C GLU A 279 -10.86 -11.93 17.43
N HIS A 280 -11.47 -13.10 17.47
CA HIS A 280 -10.85 -14.31 18.05
C HIS A 280 -9.51 -14.62 17.34
N ILE A 281 -9.50 -14.65 15.99
CA ILE A 281 -8.28 -14.85 15.20
C ILE A 281 -7.25 -13.73 15.47
N ALA A 282 -7.72 -12.49 15.53
CA ALA A 282 -6.85 -11.35 15.78
C ALA A 282 -6.18 -11.40 17.16
N ARG A 283 -6.90 -11.87 18.20
CA ARG A 283 -6.36 -12.04 19.56
C ARG A 283 -5.27 -13.11 19.64
N GLU A 284 -5.39 -14.17 18.84
CA GLU A 284 -4.37 -15.22 18.73
C GLU A 284 -3.19 -14.81 17.82
N THR A 285 -3.38 -13.79 17.00
CA THR A 285 -2.34 -13.30 16.10
C THR A 285 -1.41 -12.32 16.83
N LYS A 286 -0.12 -12.63 16.84
CA LYS A 286 0.89 -11.78 17.49
C LYS A 286 0.88 -10.35 16.94
N ASP A 287 0.90 -9.36 17.86
CA ASP A 287 0.96 -7.93 17.59
C ASP A 287 -0.21 -7.38 16.74
N CYS A 288 -1.35 -8.10 16.73
CA CYS A 288 -2.57 -7.68 16.05
C CYS A 288 -3.52 -6.97 17.05
N PHE A 289 -3.90 -5.71 16.72
CA PHE A 289 -4.65 -4.84 17.64
C PHE A 289 -5.84 -4.15 16.97
N GLY A 290 -6.36 -4.67 15.86
CA GLY A 290 -7.50 -4.11 15.19
C GLY A 290 -8.01 -4.93 14.02
N LEU A 291 -9.25 -4.65 13.65
CA LEU A 291 -9.91 -5.23 12.49
C LEU A 291 -9.99 -4.19 11.38
N VAL A 292 -9.98 -4.63 10.13
CA VAL A 292 -10.14 -3.75 8.97
C VAL A 292 -11.27 -4.25 8.11
N THR A 293 -12.20 -3.37 7.74
CA THR A 293 -13.31 -3.67 6.82
C THR A 293 -13.36 -2.67 5.68
N GLY A 294 -13.92 -3.11 4.54
CA GLY A 294 -14.12 -2.28 3.35
C GLY A 294 -15.45 -1.53 3.32
N GLU A 295 -16.05 -1.23 4.46
CA GLU A 295 -17.38 -0.61 4.54
C GLU A 295 -17.33 0.87 4.18
N SER A 296 -18.35 1.32 3.40
CA SER A 296 -18.65 2.73 3.12
C SER A 296 -20.10 3.04 3.50
N ILE A 297 -20.35 4.20 4.11
CA ILE A 297 -21.69 4.60 4.58
C ILE A 297 -22.68 4.69 3.40
N GLY A 298 -23.80 3.96 3.53
CA GLY A 298 -24.91 4.05 2.57
C GLY A 298 -24.71 3.28 1.26
N GLN A 299 -23.59 2.59 1.08
CA GLN A 299 -23.35 1.80 -0.14
C GLN A 299 -24.33 0.62 -0.26
N VAL A 300 -24.63 -0.07 0.84
CA VAL A 300 -25.61 -1.14 0.91
C VAL A 300 -26.44 -1.04 2.21
N ALA A 301 -27.55 -1.78 2.29
CA ALA A 301 -28.50 -1.76 3.42
C ALA A 301 -27.83 -2.03 4.79
N SER A 302 -26.81 -2.91 4.83
CA SER A 302 -26.05 -3.24 6.04
C SER A 302 -24.96 -2.24 6.41
N GLN A 303 -24.78 -1.17 5.65
CA GLN A 303 -23.74 -0.14 5.86
C GLN A 303 -24.32 1.23 6.22
N THR A 304 -25.48 1.26 6.90
CA THR A 304 -26.01 2.47 7.53
C THR A 304 -25.32 2.70 8.88
N LEU A 305 -25.34 3.93 9.39
CA LEU A 305 -24.75 4.24 10.71
C LEU A 305 -25.29 3.34 11.83
N LYS A 306 -26.60 3.02 11.80
CA LYS A 306 -27.20 2.12 12.81
C LYS A 306 -26.76 0.66 12.62
N SER A 307 -26.59 0.22 11.36
CA SER A 307 -26.09 -1.10 11.06
C SER A 307 -24.63 -1.25 11.54
N LEU A 308 -23.78 -0.27 11.22
CA LEU A 308 -22.39 -0.26 11.66
C LEU A 308 -22.28 -0.24 13.20
N PHE A 309 -23.02 0.63 13.87
CA PHE A 309 -23.09 0.66 15.35
C PHE A 309 -23.49 -0.69 15.93
N THR A 310 -24.49 -1.34 15.35
CA THR A 310 -24.97 -2.67 15.81
C THR A 310 -23.95 -3.78 15.55
N THR A 311 -23.20 -3.69 14.45
CA THR A 311 -22.17 -4.66 14.11
C THR A 311 -20.92 -4.48 14.98
N ASP A 312 -20.52 -3.23 15.24
CA ASP A 312 -19.32 -2.91 16.04
C ASP A 312 -19.42 -3.37 17.49
N GLU A 313 -20.63 -3.36 18.06
CA GLU A 313 -20.84 -3.82 19.43
C GLU A 313 -20.49 -5.31 19.63
N ALA A 314 -20.38 -6.08 18.54
CA ALA A 314 -20.00 -7.48 18.60
C ALA A 314 -18.48 -7.72 18.73
N ALA A 315 -17.65 -6.69 18.67
CA ALA A 315 -16.20 -6.77 18.79
C ALA A 315 -15.66 -5.67 19.71
N ASP A 316 -14.69 -6.01 20.54
CA ASP A 316 -14.00 -5.06 21.44
C ASP A 316 -12.81 -4.38 20.73
N PHE A 317 -12.26 -4.99 19.70
CA PHE A 317 -11.15 -4.42 18.93
C PHE A 317 -11.60 -3.21 18.10
N PRO A 318 -10.75 -2.18 17.95
CA PRO A 318 -11.02 -1.08 17.05
C PRO A 318 -11.20 -1.59 15.62
N VAL A 319 -12.25 -1.11 14.96
CA VAL A 319 -12.56 -1.44 13.56
C VAL A 319 -12.21 -0.26 12.66
N PHE A 320 -11.20 -0.45 11.81
CA PHE A 320 -10.73 0.57 10.88
C PHE A 320 -11.52 0.46 9.56
N ARG A 321 -12.12 1.56 9.14
CA ARG A 321 -12.90 1.69 7.90
C ARG A 321 -12.33 2.79 7.03
N PRO A 322 -11.22 2.55 6.31
CA PRO A 322 -10.57 3.60 5.53
C PRO A 322 -11.43 4.15 4.40
N LEU A 323 -12.47 3.41 3.98
CA LEU A 323 -13.37 3.78 2.89
C LEU A 323 -14.68 4.42 3.35
N ILE A 324 -14.84 4.71 4.63
CA ILE A 324 -16.13 5.07 5.24
C ILE A 324 -16.84 6.27 4.56
N GLY A 325 -16.11 7.19 3.98
CA GLY A 325 -16.62 8.37 3.27
C GLY A 325 -16.39 8.37 1.76
N PHE A 326 -15.92 7.25 1.20
CA PHE A 326 -15.68 7.12 -0.25
C PHE A 326 -16.96 6.76 -0.97
N ASP A 327 -17.16 7.30 -2.17
CA ASP A 327 -18.17 6.78 -3.07
C ASP A 327 -17.66 5.56 -3.86
N LYS A 328 -18.54 4.94 -4.64
CA LYS A 328 -18.19 3.70 -5.36
C LYS A 328 -17.14 3.93 -6.44
N GLN A 329 -17.15 5.10 -7.07
CA GLN A 329 -16.19 5.41 -8.14
C GLN A 329 -14.79 5.60 -7.56
N ASP A 330 -14.64 6.34 -6.45
CA ASP A 330 -13.36 6.51 -5.76
C ASP A 330 -12.71 5.16 -5.40
N ILE A 331 -13.55 4.18 -4.98
CA ILE A 331 -13.07 2.84 -4.63
C ILE A 331 -12.63 2.06 -5.88
N ILE A 332 -13.39 2.15 -6.97
CA ILE A 332 -13.05 1.50 -8.24
C ILE A 332 -11.76 2.07 -8.80
N ASP A 333 -11.62 3.39 -8.85
CA ASP A 333 -10.41 4.07 -9.34
C ASP A 333 -9.18 3.64 -8.52
N LYS A 334 -9.34 3.49 -7.20
CA LYS A 334 -8.26 2.98 -6.35
C LYS A 334 -7.98 1.50 -6.58
N ALA A 335 -8.99 0.68 -6.84
CA ALA A 335 -8.83 -0.73 -7.17
C ALA A 335 -8.07 -0.92 -8.50
N GLU A 336 -8.33 -0.06 -9.50
CA GLU A 336 -7.59 -0.01 -10.75
C GLU A 336 -6.12 0.38 -10.50
N GLU A 337 -5.87 1.44 -9.72
CA GLU A 337 -4.53 1.90 -9.38
C GLU A 337 -3.67 0.81 -8.73
N ILE A 338 -4.26 -0.02 -7.86
CA ILE A 338 -3.53 -1.09 -7.16
C ILE A 338 -3.59 -2.45 -7.87
N GLY A 339 -4.30 -2.57 -8.98
CA GLY A 339 -4.38 -3.77 -9.82
C GLY A 339 -5.34 -4.85 -9.32
N THR A 340 -6.33 -4.53 -8.47
CA THR A 340 -7.32 -5.48 -7.95
C THR A 340 -8.63 -5.48 -8.73
N ALA A 341 -8.89 -4.47 -9.59
CA ALA A 341 -10.17 -4.27 -10.26
C ALA A 341 -10.58 -5.44 -11.15
N ASP A 342 -9.69 -5.92 -12.02
CA ASP A 342 -9.97 -7.01 -12.98
C ASP A 342 -10.34 -8.34 -12.29
N ILE A 343 -9.78 -8.58 -11.09
CA ILE A 343 -10.13 -9.75 -10.29
C ILE A 343 -11.46 -9.51 -9.57
N SER A 344 -11.64 -8.32 -9.00
CA SER A 344 -12.85 -7.96 -8.24
C SER A 344 -14.14 -8.03 -9.06
N ILE A 345 -14.07 -7.75 -10.37
CA ILE A 345 -15.23 -7.79 -11.26
C ILE A 345 -15.69 -9.21 -11.62
N LEU A 346 -14.88 -10.25 -11.37
CA LEU A 346 -15.26 -11.62 -11.70
C LEU A 346 -16.56 -12.04 -10.98
N PRO A 347 -17.47 -12.74 -11.67
CA PRO A 347 -18.83 -13.00 -11.19
C PRO A 347 -18.92 -14.19 -10.22
N TYR A 348 -18.06 -14.21 -9.19
CA TYR A 348 -18.08 -15.21 -8.13
C TYR A 348 -18.54 -14.56 -6.83
N GLU A 349 -19.65 -15.09 -6.28
CA GLU A 349 -20.34 -14.51 -5.14
C GLU A 349 -19.73 -14.89 -3.80
N ASP A 350 -19.74 -13.94 -2.87
CA ASP A 350 -19.34 -14.15 -1.48
C ASP A 350 -20.48 -14.72 -0.64
N CYS A 351 -20.15 -15.28 0.53
CA CYS A 351 -21.14 -15.89 1.43
C CYS A 351 -22.28 -14.94 1.86
N CYS A 352 -22.00 -13.64 1.96
CA CYS A 352 -22.98 -12.63 2.38
C CYS A 352 -24.10 -12.40 1.36
N THR A 353 -23.94 -12.82 0.11
CA THR A 353 -24.94 -12.61 -0.95
C THR A 353 -25.91 -13.77 -1.12
N ILE A 354 -25.63 -14.92 -0.50
CA ILE A 354 -26.37 -16.17 -0.70
C ILE A 354 -27.76 -16.12 -0.07
N PHE A 355 -27.88 -15.57 1.14
CA PHE A 355 -29.14 -15.50 1.90
C PHE A 355 -29.53 -14.05 2.18
N VAL A 356 -29.71 -13.29 1.10
CA VAL A 356 -30.13 -11.88 1.23
C VAL A 356 -31.63 -11.79 1.42
N ALA A 357 -32.06 -11.10 2.45
CA ALA A 357 -33.46 -10.77 2.66
C ALA A 357 -34.00 -9.88 1.53
N LYS A 358 -35.26 -10.10 1.10
CA LYS A 358 -35.94 -9.21 0.15
C LYS A 358 -35.99 -7.76 0.67
N HIS A 359 -36.13 -7.59 1.97
CA HIS A 359 -36.21 -6.30 2.66
C HIS A 359 -35.32 -6.32 3.91
N PRO A 360 -33.99 -6.15 3.75
CA PRO A 360 -33.08 -6.15 4.90
C PRO A 360 -33.32 -4.92 5.78
N VAL A 361 -33.17 -5.10 7.10
CA VAL A 361 -33.29 -3.99 8.05
C VAL A 361 -32.16 -2.99 7.83
N THR A 362 -32.53 -1.71 7.60
CA THR A 362 -31.57 -0.60 7.41
C THR A 362 -31.37 0.24 8.67
N LYS A 363 -32.24 0.07 9.65
CA LYS A 363 -32.21 0.77 10.94
C LYS A 363 -32.36 -0.23 12.10
N PRO A 364 -31.43 -1.18 12.26
CA PRO A 364 -31.54 -2.19 13.30
C PRO A 364 -31.54 -1.55 14.69
N ASN A 365 -32.29 -2.15 15.62
CA ASN A 365 -32.21 -1.85 17.03
C ASN A 365 -31.31 -2.89 17.69
N LEU A 366 -30.24 -2.46 18.35
CA LEU A 366 -29.26 -3.35 18.96
C LEU A 366 -29.89 -4.38 19.91
N ASN A 367 -30.83 -3.95 20.78
CA ASN A 367 -31.46 -4.83 21.74
C ASN A 367 -32.35 -5.90 21.04
N ILE A 368 -33.02 -5.53 19.94
CA ILE A 368 -33.80 -6.49 19.16
C ILE A 368 -32.84 -7.51 18.50
N ILE A 369 -31.78 -7.06 17.88
CA ILE A 369 -30.77 -7.95 17.25
C ILE A 369 -30.19 -8.91 18.29
N LYS A 370 -29.78 -8.40 19.46
CA LYS A 370 -29.27 -9.25 20.56
C LYS A 370 -30.30 -10.27 21.04
N ASN A 371 -31.56 -9.87 21.14
CA ASN A 371 -32.64 -10.80 21.47
C ASN A 371 -32.86 -11.83 20.37
N SER A 372 -32.72 -11.49 19.09
CA SER A 372 -32.80 -12.46 18.00
C SER A 372 -31.61 -13.44 18.01
N GLU A 373 -30.42 -12.99 18.40
CA GLU A 373 -29.23 -13.86 18.60
C GLU A 373 -29.46 -14.93 19.67
N THR A 374 -30.26 -14.68 20.73
CA THR A 374 -30.52 -15.70 21.78
C THR A 374 -31.21 -16.96 21.26
N ARG A 375 -31.80 -16.90 20.07
CA ARG A 375 -32.37 -18.11 19.41
C ARG A 375 -31.26 -19.10 18.98
N LEU A 376 -30.03 -18.67 18.98
CA LEU A 376 -28.86 -19.48 18.62
C LEU A 376 -28.16 -20.05 19.86
N ASP A 377 -28.47 -19.62 21.10
CA ASP A 377 -27.73 -19.92 22.32
C ASP A 377 -27.51 -21.43 22.54
N GLU A 378 -28.45 -22.28 22.12
CA GLU A 378 -28.33 -23.74 22.28
C GLU A 378 -27.27 -24.38 21.35
N VAL A 379 -26.90 -23.72 20.25
CA VAL A 379 -26.07 -24.33 19.20
C VAL A 379 -24.82 -23.51 18.88
N ILE A 380 -24.79 -22.23 19.23
CA ILE A 380 -23.79 -21.30 18.67
C ILE A 380 -22.38 -21.58 19.16
N ASP A 381 -22.21 -22.00 20.43
CA ASP A 381 -20.89 -22.29 20.98
C ASP A 381 -20.23 -23.46 20.23
N GLU A 382 -21.00 -24.54 19.97
CA GLU A 382 -20.51 -25.68 19.18
C GLU A 382 -20.20 -25.27 17.74
N LEU A 383 -21.03 -24.41 17.14
CA LEU A 383 -20.83 -23.94 15.77
C LEU A 383 -19.60 -23.02 15.65
N LEU A 384 -19.33 -22.19 16.67
CA LEU A 384 -18.12 -21.37 16.71
C LEU A 384 -16.86 -22.22 16.84
N GLU A 385 -16.87 -23.24 17.73
CA GLU A 385 -15.75 -24.17 17.86
C GLU A 385 -15.47 -24.92 16.54
N LYS A 386 -16.51 -25.35 15.83
CA LYS A 386 -16.37 -25.96 14.49
C LYS A 386 -15.80 -24.97 13.47
N ALA A 387 -16.26 -23.73 13.51
CA ALA A 387 -15.73 -22.68 12.62
C ALA A 387 -14.24 -22.41 12.88
N TYR A 388 -13.82 -22.30 14.16
CA TYR A 388 -12.41 -22.15 14.53
C TYR A 388 -11.58 -23.37 14.12
N ALA A 389 -12.08 -24.57 14.34
CA ALA A 389 -11.40 -25.81 13.93
C ALA A 389 -11.27 -25.96 12.41
N SER A 390 -12.09 -25.25 11.63
CA SER A 390 -12.06 -25.26 10.15
C SER A 390 -11.01 -24.32 9.56
N ASP A 391 -10.27 -23.55 10.37
CA ASP A 391 -9.34 -22.53 9.90
C ASP A 391 -8.24 -23.12 9.02
N GLU A 392 -8.35 -22.88 7.73
CA GLU A 392 -7.32 -23.18 6.73
C GLU A 392 -6.46 -21.95 6.50
N ILE A 393 -5.19 -22.00 6.88
CA ILE A 393 -4.27 -20.89 6.72
C ILE A 393 -3.48 -21.02 5.43
N VAL A 394 -3.65 -20.06 4.51
CA VAL A 394 -2.88 -19.95 3.26
C VAL A 394 -1.88 -18.81 3.38
N GLU A 395 -0.59 -19.11 3.28
CA GLU A 395 0.46 -18.08 3.17
C GLU A 395 0.51 -17.52 1.75
N VAL A 396 -0.02 -16.33 1.56
CA VAL A 396 0.00 -15.63 0.28
C VAL A 396 1.22 -14.73 0.20
N LYS A 397 2.17 -15.12 -0.66
CA LYS A 397 3.43 -14.39 -0.86
C LYS A 397 3.35 -13.49 -2.08
N PRO A 398 4.09 -12.36 -2.08
CA PRO A 398 4.29 -11.56 -3.28
C PRO A 398 4.80 -12.41 -4.45
N GLY A 399 4.27 -12.14 -5.63
CA GLY A 399 4.68 -12.81 -6.87
C GLY A 399 6.04 -12.32 -7.34
#